data_df858538eefb8016fbe2f1cb5794aa21
#
_entry.id   df858538eefb8016fbe2f1cb5794aa21
#
_cell.length_a   1.000
_cell.length_b   1.000
_cell.length_c   1.000
_cell.angle_alpha   90.00
_cell.angle_beta   90.00
_cell.angle_gamma   90.00
#
_symmetry.space_group_name_H-M   'P 1'
#
loop_
_entity.id
_entity.type
_entity.pdbx_description
1 polymer ?
#
loop_
_entity_poly.entity_id
_entity_poly.type
_entity_poly.pdbx_seq_one_letter_code
_entity_poly.pdbx_strand_id
1 'polypeptide(L)'
;MRATLSRWFAPRQPDPAAAGHPAALPAPLHQGYLDERSTHHVRGWLRDGNDPAARVAYEVVLPGDVGERILARGTADLTNPILHAIGVGGHGFLALLDPPLDRAARDRVLVRPVGGAALEHAPALTARRPEAVPARIVGYVDERSPRHLAGWAWNEADPAERLHFDVLHDGQVIAAGVAADHCDPLAKLGIGDARYAFRVLLDHPVAEPATLQVRIQDTPVTLPIAPLLQTRFEPISHVAMDIVNNCNLRCPFCTFDYEGVRTTKFMPDDTFQSAIRLLPYVTEGNFWLSCLHEATIHPELLRFIDLVPREYRDRLMYTTNLAKRMPDAYFAQLGESGMHHLNISVESLQPEIYERLRKGARFRVFQENWAKLLDACRAGSAPPRIRYNMMAYRSNLHEIPGLVELFLAEKLAWQVEVRYTFDEPHIPDSFRKSEYLADADWTWLEAQLAHHDPKRVVLVLPPPEKRTETVPINRDPAPVPAADAPAPPKPRPSYPLGMRLDWDGSLTVYSEAIGPDGNLLHTNHAELNIRDVADPGVLVADLLR
;
A
#
# COMPACT_ATOMS: atom_id res chain seq x y z
N MET A 1 -26.91 5.87 -25.46
CA MET A 1 -25.46 5.67 -25.58
C MET A 1 -24.77 6.64 -26.53
N ARG A 2 -25.10 6.74 -27.83
CA ARG A 2 -24.54 7.80 -28.72
C ARG A 2 -24.76 9.24 -28.19
N ALA A 3 -25.88 9.51 -27.56
CA ALA A 3 -26.22 10.83 -27.00
C ALA A 3 -25.43 11.17 -25.70
N THR A 4 -24.96 10.19 -24.96
CA THR A 4 -24.20 10.40 -23.71
C THR A 4 -22.74 10.75 -24.00
N LEU A 5 -22.13 10.10 -24.97
CA LEU A 5 -20.74 10.36 -25.37
C LEU A 5 -20.58 11.71 -26.12
N SER A 6 -21.60 12.14 -26.90
CA SER A 6 -21.54 13.43 -27.59
C SER A 6 -21.57 14.64 -26.65
N ARG A 7 -22.06 14.51 -25.42
CA ARG A 7 -22.00 15.56 -24.39
C ARG A 7 -20.59 15.78 -23.81
N TRP A 8 -19.70 14.81 -23.92
CA TRP A 8 -18.35 14.84 -23.35
C TRP A 8 -17.31 15.49 -24.27
N PHE A 9 -17.62 15.62 -25.56
CA PHE A 9 -16.66 16.13 -26.56
C PHE A 9 -16.99 17.55 -27.08
N ALA A 10 -17.96 18.26 -26.48
CA ALA A 10 -18.22 19.64 -26.83
C ALA A 10 -17.39 20.59 -25.95
N PRO A 11 -16.67 21.59 -26.51
CA PRO A 11 -15.92 22.55 -25.71
C PRO A 11 -16.87 23.38 -24.86
N ARG A 12 -16.67 23.35 -23.54
CA ARG A 12 -17.41 24.20 -22.57
C ARG A 12 -16.79 25.59 -22.56
N GLN A 13 -17.60 26.61 -22.77
CA GLN A 13 -17.26 28.00 -22.44
C GLN A 13 -17.34 28.20 -20.91
N PRO A 14 -16.42 28.98 -20.30
CA PRO A 14 -16.49 29.26 -18.86
C PRO A 14 -17.66 30.20 -18.54
N ASP A 15 -18.39 29.84 -17.48
CA ASP A 15 -19.48 30.65 -16.92
C ASP A 15 -18.89 31.74 -15.99
N PRO A 16 -19.16 33.04 -16.18
CA PRO A 16 -18.51 34.12 -15.44
C PRO A 16 -19.29 34.59 -14.18
N ALA A 17 -19.97 33.70 -13.47
CA ALA A 17 -20.73 34.14 -12.28
C ALA A 17 -20.68 33.14 -11.11
N ALA A 18 -19.54 33.12 -10.38
CA ALA A 18 -19.55 32.64 -8.99
C ALA A 18 -18.40 33.23 -8.16
N ALA A 19 -18.39 34.53 -7.95
CA ALA A 19 -17.63 35.15 -6.87
C ALA A 19 -18.52 35.22 -5.61
N GLY A 20 -18.60 34.08 -4.91
CA GLY A 20 -19.19 34.02 -3.59
C GLY A 20 -18.10 34.22 -2.52
N HIS A 21 -18.33 35.11 -1.55
CA HIS A 21 -17.49 35.31 -0.39
C HIS A 21 -17.27 33.97 0.33
N PRO A 22 -16.06 33.68 0.83
CA PRO A 22 -15.84 32.50 1.65
C PRO A 22 -16.66 32.62 2.93
N ALA A 23 -17.64 31.75 3.11
CA ALA A 23 -18.33 31.59 4.40
C ALA A 23 -17.24 31.22 5.44
N ALA A 24 -17.27 31.85 6.60
CA ALA A 24 -16.39 31.47 7.72
C ALA A 24 -16.60 29.99 7.99
N LEU A 25 -15.49 29.23 8.00
CA LEU A 25 -15.51 27.80 8.34
C LEU A 25 -16.20 27.64 9.71
N PRO A 26 -17.09 26.66 9.88
CA PRO A 26 -17.71 26.39 11.17
C PRO A 26 -16.59 26.10 12.20
N ALA A 27 -16.82 26.47 13.46
CA ALA A 27 -15.89 26.17 14.54
C ALA A 27 -15.59 24.67 14.58
N PRO A 28 -14.32 24.26 14.80
CA PRO A 28 -13.93 22.86 14.75
C PRO A 28 -14.73 22.03 15.77
N LEU A 29 -15.33 20.95 15.30
CA LEU A 29 -16.05 19.97 16.13
C LEU A 29 -15.11 18.85 16.52
N HIS A 30 -14.35 19.04 17.61
CA HIS A 30 -13.40 18.04 18.05
C HIS A 30 -14.10 16.80 18.61
N GLN A 31 -13.75 15.63 18.10
CA GLN A 31 -14.20 14.29 18.53
C GLN A 31 -12.98 13.44 18.83
N GLY A 32 -12.99 12.76 19.97
CA GLY A 32 -11.86 11.90 20.34
C GLY A 32 -12.04 11.27 21.70
N TYR A 33 -11.17 10.31 21.98
CA TYR A 33 -11.07 9.64 23.27
C TYR A 33 -9.64 9.44 23.69
N LEU A 34 -9.42 9.42 25.00
CA LEU A 34 -8.19 8.97 25.62
C LEU A 34 -8.32 7.45 25.88
N ASP A 35 -7.58 6.64 25.12
CA ASP A 35 -7.65 5.19 25.18
C ASP A 35 -6.79 4.62 26.32
N GLU A 36 -5.64 5.27 26.59
CA GLU A 36 -4.65 4.76 27.55
C GLU A 36 -3.90 5.90 28.26
N ARG A 37 -3.70 5.73 29.57
CA ARG A 37 -2.79 6.54 30.40
C ARG A 37 -1.80 5.64 31.11
N SER A 38 -0.50 5.89 30.89
CA SER A 38 0.58 5.26 31.66
C SER A 38 1.42 6.33 32.38
N THR A 39 2.40 5.91 33.14
CA THR A 39 3.37 6.84 33.74
C THR A 39 4.32 7.45 32.72
N HIS A 40 4.47 6.84 31.54
CA HIS A 40 5.41 7.22 30.51
C HIS A 40 4.75 7.78 29.24
N HIS A 41 3.48 7.50 29.03
CA HIS A 41 2.77 7.95 27.83
C HIS A 41 1.26 8.07 28.03
N VAL A 42 0.64 8.82 27.12
CA VAL A 42 -0.81 8.85 26.92
C VAL A 42 -1.14 8.57 25.46
N ARG A 43 -2.17 7.79 25.19
CA ARG A 43 -2.58 7.39 23.85
C ARG A 43 -4.08 7.54 23.65
N GLY A 44 -4.47 7.89 22.44
CA GLY A 44 -5.86 8.02 22.05
C GLY A 44 -6.01 8.42 20.60
N TRP A 45 -7.16 9.01 20.29
CA TRP A 45 -7.40 9.58 18.97
C TRP A 45 -8.21 10.89 19.08
N LEU A 46 -8.02 11.75 18.08
CA LEU A 46 -8.61 13.08 18.05
C LEU A 46 -8.74 13.56 16.61
N ARG A 47 -9.97 13.92 16.18
CA ARG A 47 -10.26 14.44 14.85
C ARG A 47 -11.15 15.68 14.89
N ASP A 48 -11.16 16.43 13.80
CA ASP A 48 -12.22 17.42 13.54
C ASP A 48 -13.38 16.71 12.82
N GLY A 49 -14.56 16.75 13.40
CA GLY A 49 -15.77 16.17 12.80
C GLY A 49 -16.28 16.94 11.58
N ASN A 50 -15.87 18.21 11.42
CA ASN A 50 -16.24 19.05 10.28
C ASN A 50 -15.24 18.92 9.12
N ASP A 51 -13.98 18.58 9.42
CA ASP A 51 -12.92 18.37 8.43
C ASP A 51 -12.16 17.07 8.72
N PRO A 52 -12.57 15.94 8.12
CA PRO A 52 -11.89 14.66 8.29
C PRO A 52 -10.44 14.61 7.79
N ALA A 53 -10.02 15.59 6.97
CA ALA A 53 -8.64 15.68 6.49
C ALA A 53 -7.74 16.47 7.45
N ALA A 54 -8.32 17.31 8.31
CA ALA A 54 -7.55 18.11 9.26
C ALA A 54 -6.82 17.23 10.28
N ARG A 55 -5.59 17.59 10.60
CA ARG A 55 -4.82 17.02 11.69
C ARG A 55 -4.90 17.93 12.89
N VAL A 56 -5.46 17.42 13.97
CA VAL A 56 -5.75 18.20 15.17
C VAL A 56 -4.53 18.21 16.10
N ALA A 57 -4.06 19.42 16.44
CA ALA A 57 -3.03 19.59 17.45
C ALA A 57 -3.61 19.36 18.85
N TYR A 58 -2.84 18.69 19.73
CA TYR A 58 -3.25 18.39 21.10
C TYR A 58 -2.19 18.81 22.12
N GLU A 59 -2.65 18.95 23.36
CA GLU A 59 -1.83 19.15 24.54
C GLU A 59 -2.13 18.08 25.59
N VAL A 60 -1.06 17.58 26.21
CA VAL A 60 -1.11 16.76 27.42
C VAL A 60 -0.87 17.65 28.62
N VAL A 61 -1.82 17.69 29.54
CA VAL A 61 -1.86 18.66 30.62
C VAL A 61 -1.96 17.94 31.96
N LEU A 62 -1.17 18.38 32.93
CA LEU A 62 -1.29 17.97 34.33
C LEU A 62 -1.87 19.15 35.14
N PRO A 63 -3.11 19.06 35.64
CA PRO A 63 -3.67 20.03 36.56
C PRO A 63 -2.90 20.06 37.88
N GLY A 64 -2.56 21.24 38.34
CA GLY A 64 -1.91 21.49 39.63
C GLY A 64 -2.77 22.38 40.54
N ASP A 65 -2.34 22.55 41.79
CA ASP A 65 -3.05 23.41 42.75
C ASP A 65 -2.96 24.90 42.37
N VAL A 66 -1.95 25.28 41.58
CA VAL A 66 -1.77 26.63 41.04
C VAL A 66 -1.53 26.51 39.54
N GLY A 67 -2.63 26.38 38.75
CA GLY A 67 -2.57 26.33 37.28
C GLY A 67 -2.28 24.94 36.72
N GLU A 68 -2.13 24.91 35.40
CA GLU A 68 -1.89 23.68 34.61
C GLU A 68 -0.45 23.64 34.09
N ARG A 69 0.16 22.47 34.08
CA ARG A 69 1.46 22.22 33.45
C ARG A 69 1.27 21.41 32.16
N ILE A 70 1.74 21.95 31.04
CA ILE A 70 1.77 21.22 29.78
C ILE A 70 2.95 20.26 29.83
N LEU A 71 2.68 18.96 29.66
CA LEU A 71 3.67 17.89 29.69
C LEU A 71 4.18 17.55 28.30
N ALA A 72 3.30 17.59 27.30
CA ALA A 72 3.64 17.31 25.91
C ALA A 72 2.66 18.03 24.96
N ARG A 73 3.08 18.22 23.71
CA ARG A 73 2.28 18.68 22.59
C ARG A 73 2.57 17.82 21.37
N GLY A 74 1.58 17.65 20.51
CA GLY A 74 1.72 16.91 19.27
C GLY A 74 0.54 17.12 18.34
N THR A 75 0.54 16.36 17.27
CA THR A 75 -0.55 16.32 16.27
C THR A 75 -1.11 14.91 16.20
N ALA A 76 -2.42 14.80 16.13
CA ALA A 76 -3.12 13.52 15.98
C ALA A 76 -3.05 13.08 14.50
N ASP A 77 -1.95 12.45 14.10
CA ASP A 77 -1.62 12.05 12.74
C ASP A 77 -1.22 10.57 12.61
N LEU A 78 -1.18 9.85 13.74
CA LEU A 78 -0.86 8.44 13.72
C LEU A 78 -2.02 7.61 13.17
N THR A 79 -1.70 6.54 12.46
CA THR A 79 -2.71 5.59 12.03
C THR A 79 -3.34 4.93 13.25
N ASN A 80 -4.62 5.22 13.47
CA ASN A 80 -5.42 4.51 14.45
C ASN A 80 -6.20 3.41 13.70
N PRO A 81 -5.91 2.14 13.97
CA PRO A 81 -6.49 1.05 13.21
C PRO A 81 -8.02 0.94 13.34
N ILE A 82 -8.63 1.34 14.49
CA ILE A 82 -10.10 1.36 14.64
C ILE A 82 -10.70 2.40 13.70
N LEU A 83 -10.12 3.61 13.69
CA LEU A 83 -10.56 4.67 12.80
C LEU A 83 -10.29 4.33 11.33
N HIS A 84 -9.20 3.61 11.07
CA HIS A 84 -8.88 3.12 9.72
C HIS A 84 -9.92 2.09 9.22
N ALA A 85 -10.32 1.15 10.07
CA ALA A 85 -11.33 0.13 9.74
C ALA A 85 -12.71 0.73 9.40
N ILE A 86 -13.02 1.93 9.93
CA ILE A 86 -14.27 2.67 9.63
C ILE A 86 -14.05 3.81 8.62
N GLY A 87 -12.93 3.80 7.90
CA GLY A 87 -12.63 4.78 6.85
C GLY A 87 -12.18 6.16 7.34
N VAL A 88 -11.81 6.31 8.60
CA VAL A 88 -11.41 7.57 9.26
C VAL A 88 -9.99 7.47 9.81
N GLY A 89 -9.06 6.87 9.10
CA GLY A 89 -7.69 6.64 9.58
C GLY A 89 -6.84 7.92 9.78
N GLY A 90 -5.70 7.79 10.48
CA GLY A 90 -4.69 8.84 10.61
C GLY A 90 -5.01 9.95 11.61
N HIS A 91 -5.78 9.66 12.66
CA HIS A 91 -6.13 10.59 13.74
C HIS A 91 -5.74 10.08 15.13
N GLY A 92 -4.89 9.06 15.20
CA GLY A 92 -4.31 8.58 16.45
C GLY A 92 -3.27 9.56 16.99
N PHE A 93 -3.10 9.56 18.30
CA PHE A 93 -1.98 10.22 18.95
C PHE A 93 -1.35 9.32 20.01
N LEU A 94 -0.08 9.57 20.27
CA LEU A 94 0.64 9.05 21.43
C LEU A 94 1.67 10.07 21.85
N ALA A 95 1.55 10.53 23.08
CA ALA A 95 2.48 11.47 23.68
C ALA A 95 3.31 10.76 24.74
N LEU A 96 4.62 10.86 24.62
CA LEU A 96 5.57 10.44 25.64
C LEU A 96 5.67 11.50 26.72
N LEU A 97 5.84 11.04 27.95
CA LEU A 97 5.99 11.87 29.14
C LEU A 97 7.43 11.77 29.65
N ASP A 98 8.18 12.87 29.52
CA ASP A 98 9.55 12.97 30.02
C ASP A 98 9.67 14.22 30.93
N PRO A 99 10.04 14.07 32.21
CA PRO A 99 10.23 12.81 32.93
C PRO A 99 8.92 12.02 33.15
N PRO A 100 9.01 10.69 33.40
CA PRO A 100 7.84 9.90 33.74
C PRO A 100 7.09 10.43 34.95
N LEU A 101 5.79 10.24 34.98
CA LEU A 101 4.92 10.67 36.07
C LEU A 101 4.88 9.62 37.19
N ASP A 102 4.69 10.08 38.41
CA ASP A 102 4.23 9.18 39.46
C ASP A 102 2.77 8.72 39.23
N ARG A 103 2.36 7.71 39.99
CA ARG A 103 1.03 7.09 39.83
C ARG A 103 -0.11 8.07 40.09
N ALA A 104 0.03 8.98 41.05
CA ALA A 104 -0.99 9.96 41.40
C ALA A 104 -1.12 11.06 40.33
N ALA A 105 0.01 11.50 39.78
CA ALA A 105 0.05 12.46 38.68
C ALA A 105 -0.52 11.85 37.39
N ARG A 106 -0.19 10.57 37.06
CA ARG A 106 -0.75 9.85 35.94
C ARG A 106 -2.29 9.90 35.91
N ASP A 107 -2.91 9.67 37.06
CA ASP A 107 -4.38 9.58 37.15
C ASP A 107 -5.07 10.95 36.96
N ARG A 108 -4.33 12.06 37.06
CA ARG A 108 -4.79 13.43 36.85
C ARG A 108 -4.50 13.98 35.44
N VAL A 109 -3.68 13.30 34.64
CA VAL A 109 -3.34 13.78 33.30
C VAL A 109 -4.59 13.86 32.42
N LEU A 110 -4.70 14.96 31.70
CA LEU A 110 -5.73 15.24 30.71
C LEU A 110 -5.08 15.42 29.34
N VAL A 111 -5.82 15.07 28.30
CA VAL A 111 -5.45 15.39 26.91
C VAL A 111 -6.57 16.20 26.30
N ARG A 112 -6.23 17.25 25.57
CA ARG A 112 -7.22 18.11 24.90
C ARG A 112 -6.70 18.60 23.56
N PRO A 113 -7.57 18.91 22.59
CA PRO A 113 -7.20 19.73 21.45
C PRO A 113 -6.70 21.09 21.93
N VAL A 114 -5.75 21.69 21.21
CA VAL A 114 -5.26 23.04 21.56
C VAL A 114 -6.46 24.01 21.54
N GLY A 115 -6.72 24.63 22.70
CA GLY A 115 -7.86 25.53 22.87
C GLY A 115 -9.22 24.86 23.03
N GLY A 116 -9.28 23.52 23.13
CA GLY A 116 -10.52 22.75 23.31
C GLY A 116 -10.70 22.13 24.69
N ALA A 117 -11.81 21.41 24.87
CA ALA A 117 -12.10 20.67 26.10
C ALA A 117 -11.28 19.40 26.21
N ALA A 118 -11.07 18.92 27.46
CA ALA A 118 -10.38 17.65 27.70
C ALA A 118 -11.17 16.47 27.09
N LEU A 119 -10.42 15.51 26.52
CA LEU A 119 -10.99 14.27 26.00
C LEU A 119 -11.54 13.42 27.13
N GLU A 120 -12.66 12.79 26.87
CA GLU A 120 -13.20 11.76 27.75
C GLU A 120 -12.36 10.47 27.63
N HIS A 121 -12.39 9.65 28.68
CA HIS A 121 -11.91 8.28 28.58
C HIS A 121 -12.82 7.49 27.65
N ALA A 122 -12.21 6.68 26.78
CA ALA A 122 -12.97 5.70 26.01
C ALA A 122 -13.85 4.91 26.96
N PRO A 123 -15.18 4.80 26.70
CA PRO A 123 -16.04 3.91 27.47
C PRO A 123 -15.32 2.56 27.47
N ALA A 124 -15.01 2.04 28.66
CA ALA A 124 -14.32 0.76 28.78
C ALA A 124 -15.10 -0.23 27.92
N LEU A 125 -14.56 -0.55 26.73
CA LEU A 125 -14.95 -1.77 26.06
C LEU A 125 -14.79 -2.82 27.13
N THR A 126 -15.88 -3.46 27.56
CA THR A 126 -15.96 -4.44 28.62
C THR A 126 -15.25 -5.73 28.19
N ALA A 127 -14.00 -5.61 27.75
CA ALA A 127 -13.03 -6.65 27.80
C ALA A 127 -12.59 -6.72 29.27
N ARG A 128 -12.86 -7.83 29.97
CA ARG A 128 -12.27 -8.16 31.25
C ARG A 128 -10.83 -7.62 31.23
N ARG A 129 -10.55 -6.67 32.13
CA ARG A 129 -9.16 -6.27 32.41
C ARG A 129 -8.41 -7.57 32.68
N PRO A 130 -7.38 -7.95 31.90
CA PRO A 130 -6.48 -8.99 32.33
C PRO A 130 -5.97 -8.59 33.72
N GLU A 131 -5.84 -9.54 34.61
CA GLU A 131 -5.27 -9.33 35.92
C GLU A 131 -4.01 -8.49 35.78
N ALA A 132 -3.83 -7.54 36.68
CA ALA A 132 -2.85 -6.48 36.59
C ALA A 132 -1.49 -7.02 36.14
N VAL A 133 -1.15 -6.72 34.87
CA VAL A 133 0.21 -6.89 34.37
C VAL A 133 1.13 -6.15 35.33
N PRO A 134 2.17 -6.77 35.86
CA PRO A 134 3.14 -6.08 36.72
C PRO A 134 3.56 -4.81 36.03
N ALA A 135 3.62 -3.70 36.76
CA ALA A 135 3.76 -2.33 36.24
C ALA A 135 5.05 -2.05 35.42
N ARG A 136 5.84 -3.07 35.14
CA ARG A 136 7.11 -3.02 34.43
C ARG A 136 7.10 -3.60 33.03
N ILE A 137 6.19 -4.56 32.73
CA ILE A 137 6.13 -5.18 31.40
C ILE A 137 4.89 -4.67 30.67
N VAL A 138 5.12 -4.02 29.53
CA VAL A 138 4.10 -3.50 28.61
C VAL A 138 4.28 -4.15 27.26
N GLY A 139 3.20 -4.50 26.60
CA GLY A 139 3.24 -5.12 25.29
C GLY A 139 1.89 -5.66 24.84
N TYR A 140 1.83 -6.05 23.59
CA TYR A 140 0.63 -6.61 22.97
C TYR A 140 1.00 -7.65 21.93
N VAL A 141 0.09 -8.60 21.70
CA VAL A 141 0.06 -9.42 20.49
C VAL A 141 -0.78 -8.66 19.46
N ASP A 142 -0.16 -8.17 18.41
CA ASP A 142 -0.78 -7.33 17.38
C ASP A 142 -1.31 -8.14 16.20
N GLU A 143 -0.65 -9.27 15.89
CA GLU A 143 -1.01 -10.16 14.80
C GLU A 143 -1.10 -11.60 15.32
N ARG A 144 -2.14 -12.32 14.89
CA ARG A 144 -2.35 -13.72 15.26
C ARG A 144 -3.08 -14.49 14.17
N SER A 145 -2.40 -15.43 13.55
CA SER A 145 -2.91 -16.26 12.45
C SER A 145 -2.56 -17.73 12.68
N PRO A 146 -3.06 -18.66 11.86
CA PRO A 146 -2.71 -20.09 12.00
C PRO A 146 -1.21 -20.40 12.02
N ARG A 147 -0.38 -19.58 11.37
CA ARG A 147 1.08 -19.82 11.26
C ARG A 147 1.95 -18.71 11.81
N HIS A 148 1.36 -17.65 12.35
CA HIS A 148 2.11 -16.45 12.65
C HIS A 148 1.56 -15.72 13.86
N LEU A 149 2.47 -15.24 14.73
CA LEU A 149 2.20 -14.25 15.76
C LEU A 149 3.22 -13.12 15.63
N ALA A 150 2.76 -11.89 15.83
CA ALA A 150 3.64 -10.75 16.02
C ALA A 150 3.11 -9.84 17.12
N GLY A 151 3.99 -9.02 17.65
CA GLY A 151 3.69 -8.11 18.72
C GLY A 151 4.94 -7.44 19.26
N TRP A 152 4.84 -6.90 20.44
CA TRP A 152 5.97 -6.27 21.11
C TRP A 152 5.84 -6.43 22.63
N ALA A 153 6.97 -6.41 23.32
CA ALA A 153 7.04 -6.46 24.78
C ALA A 153 8.26 -5.66 25.27
N TRP A 154 8.04 -4.80 26.23
CA TRP A 154 9.03 -3.89 26.79
C TRP A 154 8.98 -3.88 28.31
N ASN A 155 10.15 -3.90 28.95
CA ASN A 155 10.26 -3.65 30.38
C ASN A 155 10.51 -2.16 30.66
N GLU A 156 9.48 -1.46 31.15
CA GLU A 156 9.58 -0.03 31.49
C GLU A 156 10.64 0.26 32.55
N ALA A 157 10.92 -0.69 33.45
CA ALA A 157 11.89 -0.51 34.53
C ALA A 157 13.33 -0.73 34.07
N ASP A 158 13.54 -1.50 33.01
CA ASP A 158 14.84 -1.74 32.38
C ASP A 158 14.71 -1.74 30.85
N PRO A 159 14.79 -0.59 30.21
CA PRO A 159 14.69 -0.49 28.75
C PRO A 159 15.81 -1.20 27.96
N ALA A 160 16.91 -1.58 28.63
CA ALA A 160 17.97 -2.34 27.97
C ALA A 160 17.68 -3.84 27.93
N GLU A 161 16.77 -4.33 28.76
CA GLU A 161 16.36 -5.72 28.79
C GLU A 161 15.62 -6.12 27.50
N ARG A 162 15.93 -7.30 26.99
CA ARG A 162 15.20 -7.94 25.91
C ARG A 162 14.40 -9.11 26.49
N LEU A 163 13.08 -8.99 26.42
CA LEU A 163 12.19 -9.96 27.06
C LEU A 163 12.13 -11.24 26.23
N HIS A 164 12.39 -12.36 26.89
CA HIS A 164 12.17 -13.69 26.34
C HIS A 164 10.71 -14.09 26.55
N PHE A 165 10.14 -14.79 25.59
CA PHE A 165 8.75 -15.22 25.66
C PHE A 165 8.55 -16.63 25.13
N ASP A 166 7.47 -17.27 25.60
CA ASP A 166 6.93 -18.52 25.09
C ASP A 166 5.63 -18.26 24.33
N VAL A 167 5.43 -18.97 23.24
CA VAL A 167 4.13 -19.08 22.57
C VAL A 167 3.46 -20.36 23.04
N LEU A 168 2.26 -20.22 23.61
CA LEU A 168 1.49 -21.34 24.12
C LEU A 168 0.27 -21.62 23.23
N HIS A 169 -0.02 -22.89 23.04
CA HIS A 169 -1.26 -23.40 22.47
C HIS A 169 -1.81 -24.47 23.41
N ASP A 170 -3.03 -24.28 23.89
CA ASP A 170 -3.66 -25.14 24.89
C ASP A 170 -2.78 -25.42 26.13
N GLY A 171 -2.05 -24.38 26.56
CA GLY A 171 -1.16 -24.42 27.70
C GLY A 171 0.20 -25.07 27.47
N GLN A 172 0.46 -25.63 26.30
CA GLN A 172 1.75 -26.19 25.93
C GLN A 172 2.60 -25.16 25.13
N VAL A 173 3.89 -25.12 25.42
CA VAL A 173 4.83 -24.26 24.68
C VAL A 173 5.08 -24.88 23.30
N ILE A 174 4.76 -24.15 22.25
CA ILE A 174 4.94 -24.58 20.84
C ILE A 174 6.02 -23.78 20.12
N ALA A 175 6.39 -22.61 20.63
CA ALA A 175 7.48 -21.79 20.12
C ALA A 175 8.00 -20.88 21.24
N ALA A 176 9.18 -20.30 21.05
CA ALA A 176 9.76 -19.31 21.95
C ALA A 176 10.55 -18.29 21.16
N GLY A 177 10.80 -17.11 21.74
CA GLY A 177 11.54 -16.06 21.07
C GLY A 177 12.01 -14.97 22.03
N VAL A 178 12.57 -13.92 21.43
CA VAL A 178 13.04 -12.71 22.12
C VAL A 178 12.42 -11.48 21.46
N ALA A 179 11.88 -10.57 22.24
CA ALA A 179 11.37 -9.29 21.77
C ALA A 179 12.57 -8.33 21.54
N ALA A 180 13.17 -8.36 20.36
CA ALA A 180 14.39 -7.65 20.01
C ALA A 180 14.37 -7.02 18.60
N ASP A 181 13.29 -7.24 17.85
CA ASP A 181 13.15 -6.70 16.50
C ASP A 181 12.86 -5.20 16.52
N HIS A 182 13.38 -4.48 15.52
CA HIS A 182 13.07 -3.06 15.36
C HIS A 182 11.61 -2.87 14.93
N CYS A 183 10.99 -1.84 15.47
CA CYS A 183 9.59 -1.50 15.18
C CYS A 183 9.46 0.01 14.97
N ASP A 184 9.20 0.45 13.73
CA ASP A 184 9.03 1.85 13.38
C ASP A 184 7.95 2.58 14.19
N PRO A 185 6.78 2.00 14.46
CA PRO A 185 5.82 2.56 15.40
C PRO A 185 6.43 2.88 16.77
N LEU A 186 7.20 1.96 17.38
CA LEU A 186 7.84 2.19 18.67
C LEU A 186 8.93 3.26 18.57
N ALA A 187 9.67 3.33 17.46
CA ALA A 187 10.63 4.39 17.19
C ALA A 187 9.97 5.76 17.14
N LYS A 188 8.87 5.89 16.39
CA LYS A 188 8.07 7.12 16.32
C LYS A 188 7.51 7.54 17.69
N LEU A 189 7.32 6.58 18.57
CA LEU A 189 6.83 6.76 19.93
C LEU A 189 7.95 7.08 20.94
N GLY A 190 9.22 7.03 20.50
CA GLY A 190 10.36 7.24 21.38
C GLY A 190 10.50 6.18 22.49
N ILE A 191 9.94 4.98 22.30
CA ILE A 191 10.03 3.90 23.28
C ILE A 191 11.42 3.27 23.20
N GLY A 192 12.29 3.63 24.12
CA GLY A 192 13.67 3.16 24.23
C GLY A 192 14.41 3.25 22.89
N ASP A 193 15.02 2.16 22.45
CA ASP A 193 15.70 2.04 21.15
C ASP A 193 14.80 1.41 20.07
N ALA A 194 13.51 1.29 20.34
CA ALA A 194 12.48 0.70 19.46
C ALA A 194 12.69 -0.79 19.10
N ARG A 195 13.57 -1.49 19.80
CA ARG A 195 13.89 -2.90 19.52
C ARG A 195 13.22 -3.83 20.53
N TYR A 196 11.90 -3.82 20.52
CA TYR A 196 11.06 -4.61 21.46
C TYR A 196 9.98 -5.42 20.75
N ALA A 197 9.96 -5.41 19.42
CA ALA A 197 9.02 -6.22 18.66
C ALA A 197 9.50 -7.67 18.56
N PHE A 198 8.56 -8.53 18.26
CA PHE A 198 8.82 -9.92 17.91
C PHE A 198 7.90 -10.38 16.79
N ARG A 199 8.39 -11.35 16.03
CA ARG A 199 7.62 -12.11 15.05
C ARG A 199 7.96 -13.58 15.17
N VAL A 200 6.93 -14.42 15.29
CA VAL A 200 7.08 -15.87 15.39
C VAL A 200 6.33 -16.54 14.26
N LEU A 201 7.04 -17.38 13.51
CA LEU A 201 6.46 -18.29 12.54
C LEU A 201 6.36 -19.67 13.18
N LEU A 202 5.17 -20.25 13.13
CA LEU A 202 4.91 -21.57 13.68
C LEU A 202 5.28 -22.65 12.66
N ASP A 203 5.98 -23.68 13.08
CA ASP A 203 6.38 -24.81 12.21
C ASP A 203 5.16 -25.53 11.62
N HIS A 204 4.07 -25.60 12.37
CA HIS A 204 2.80 -26.20 11.94
C HIS A 204 1.65 -25.21 12.13
N PRO A 205 0.66 -25.20 11.22
CA PRO A 205 -0.51 -24.34 11.38
C PRO A 205 -1.34 -24.80 12.56
N VAL A 206 -1.83 -23.83 13.32
CA VAL A 206 -2.78 -24.03 14.44
C VAL A 206 -4.20 -23.83 13.92
N ALA A 207 -5.06 -24.82 14.12
CA ALA A 207 -6.45 -24.77 13.63
C ALA A 207 -7.27 -23.62 14.26
N GLU A 208 -7.04 -23.36 15.56
CA GLU A 208 -7.72 -22.30 16.31
C GLU A 208 -6.71 -21.26 16.82
N PRO A 209 -6.31 -20.29 15.99
CA PRO A 209 -5.34 -19.26 16.38
C PRO A 209 -5.78 -18.46 17.62
N ALA A 210 -7.08 -18.42 17.92
CA ALA A 210 -7.62 -17.74 19.08
C ALA A 210 -7.08 -18.28 20.41
N THR A 211 -6.62 -19.54 20.46
CA THR A 211 -6.06 -20.19 21.65
C THR A 211 -4.60 -19.85 21.88
N LEU A 212 -3.91 -19.27 20.88
CA LEU A 212 -2.51 -18.88 20.98
C LEU A 212 -2.32 -17.74 21.99
N GLN A 213 -1.35 -17.90 22.89
CA GLN A 213 -0.97 -16.92 23.90
C GLN A 213 0.54 -16.69 23.88
N VAL A 214 0.97 -15.49 24.24
CA VAL A 214 2.39 -15.15 24.44
C VAL A 214 2.62 -14.85 25.91
N ARG A 215 3.45 -15.66 26.56
CA ARG A 215 3.83 -15.51 27.96
C ARG A 215 5.28 -15.08 28.07
N ILE A 216 5.54 -14.03 28.85
CA ILE A 216 6.91 -13.58 29.12
C ILE A 216 7.55 -14.56 30.11
N GLN A 217 8.73 -15.10 29.73
CA GLN A 217 9.47 -16.07 30.54
C GLN A 217 9.82 -15.49 31.91
N ASP A 218 9.91 -16.35 32.92
CA ASP A 218 10.25 -16.02 34.31
C ASP A 218 9.32 -15.00 35.01
N THR A 219 8.13 -14.79 34.41
CA THR A 219 7.10 -13.88 34.92
C THR A 219 5.70 -14.52 34.81
N PRO A 220 4.70 -14.07 35.61
CA PRO A 220 3.32 -14.46 35.40
C PRO A 220 2.63 -13.74 34.23
N VAL A 221 3.33 -12.93 33.45
CA VAL A 221 2.74 -12.04 32.47
C VAL A 221 2.45 -12.79 31.18
N THR A 222 1.17 -12.80 30.78
CA THR A 222 0.73 -13.15 29.43
C THR A 222 0.36 -11.85 28.71
N LEU A 223 0.91 -11.63 27.51
CA LEU A 223 0.64 -10.41 26.75
C LEU A 223 -0.83 -10.34 26.36
N PRO A 224 -1.47 -9.19 26.56
CA PRO A 224 -2.82 -8.96 26.09
C PRO A 224 -2.85 -8.91 24.55
N ILE A 225 -3.99 -9.27 24.01
CA ILE A 225 -4.26 -9.12 22.58
C ILE A 225 -4.56 -7.64 22.29
N ALA A 226 -3.97 -7.10 21.25
CA ALA A 226 -4.27 -5.74 20.82
C ALA A 226 -5.77 -5.61 20.45
N PRO A 227 -6.40 -4.47 20.75
CA PRO A 227 -7.81 -4.24 20.40
C PRO A 227 -8.13 -4.45 18.91
N LEU A 228 -7.09 -4.40 18.08
CA LEU A 228 -7.14 -4.55 16.63
C LEU A 228 -6.15 -5.60 16.17
N LEU A 229 -6.41 -6.79 16.65
CA LEU A 229 -5.67 -7.96 16.25
C LEU A 229 -5.80 -8.18 14.74
N GLN A 230 -4.67 -8.18 14.03
CA GLN A 230 -4.63 -8.65 12.65
C GLN A 230 -4.68 -10.17 12.65
N THR A 231 -5.62 -10.73 11.91
CA THR A 231 -5.81 -12.19 11.81
C THR A 231 -5.32 -12.75 10.49
N ARG A 232 -4.89 -11.89 9.57
CA ARG A 232 -4.33 -12.27 8.27
C ARG A 232 -2.82 -12.06 8.29
N PHE A 233 -2.10 -13.07 7.84
CA PHE A 233 -0.66 -12.99 7.61
C PHE A 233 -0.43 -12.84 6.11
N GLU A 234 -0.16 -11.63 5.68
CA GLU A 234 0.03 -11.25 4.28
C GLU A 234 1.45 -10.65 4.07
N PRO A 235 2.51 -11.48 4.21
CA PRO A 235 3.90 -11.01 4.15
C PRO A 235 4.36 -10.64 2.74
N ILE A 236 3.58 -10.96 1.71
CA ILE A 236 3.88 -10.62 0.32
C ILE A 236 3.13 -9.34 -0.04
N SER A 237 3.88 -8.25 -0.21
CA SER A 237 3.30 -6.96 -0.59
C SER A 237 2.66 -7.01 -1.98
N HIS A 238 3.31 -7.72 -2.90
CA HIS A 238 2.81 -7.89 -4.26
C HIS A 238 3.44 -9.09 -4.96
N VAL A 239 2.72 -9.64 -5.91
CA VAL A 239 3.22 -10.59 -6.91
C VAL A 239 3.06 -9.95 -8.29
N ALA A 240 4.17 -9.46 -8.84
CA ALA A 240 4.20 -8.90 -10.19
C ALA A 240 4.38 -10.06 -11.20
N MET A 241 3.28 -10.62 -11.67
CA MET A 241 3.29 -11.74 -12.61
C MET A 241 3.10 -11.27 -14.04
N ASP A 242 3.59 -12.02 -14.99
CA ASP A 242 3.21 -11.92 -16.40
C ASP A 242 2.79 -13.28 -16.94
N ILE A 243 1.50 -13.45 -17.19
CA ILE A 243 0.95 -14.70 -17.79
C ILE A 243 1.28 -14.85 -19.27
N VAL A 244 1.93 -13.86 -19.86
CA VAL A 244 2.33 -13.82 -21.26
C VAL A 244 3.62 -12.98 -21.39
N ASN A 245 4.45 -13.26 -22.39
CA ASN A 245 5.70 -12.54 -22.62
C ASN A 245 5.61 -11.46 -23.72
N ASN A 246 4.41 -11.04 -24.11
CA ASN A 246 4.24 -10.14 -25.26
C ASN A 246 3.09 -9.15 -25.05
N CYS A 247 3.04 -8.14 -25.90
CA CYS A 247 1.97 -7.16 -25.99
C CYS A 247 1.51 -7.02 -27.44
N ASN A 248 0.27 -6.65 -27.66
CA ASN A 248 -0.28 -6.33 -28.99
C ASN A 248 0.13 -4.93 -29.50
N LEU A 249 0.76 -4.11 -28.65
CA LEU A 249 1.23 -2.76 -28.99
C LEU A 249 2.77 -2.67 -28.98
N ARG A 250 3.28 -1.59 -29.56
CA ARG A 250 4.71 -1.22 -29.61
C ARG A 250 4.87 0.26 -29.26
N CYS A 251 4.45 0.62 -28.04
CA CYS A 251 4.54 2.00 -27.55
C CYS A 251 6.00 2.44 -27.51
N PRO A 252 6.36 3.62 -28.02
CA PRO A 252 7.75 4.08 -28.07
C PRO A 252 8.36 4.33 -26.67
N PHE A 253 7.53 4.41 -25.65
CA PHE A 253 7.91 4.61 -24.26
C PHE A 253 7.80 3.37 -23.40
N CYS A 254 7.58 2.19 -23.99
CA CYS A 254 7.42 0.96 -23.23
C CYS A 254 8.70 0.66 -22.43
N THR A 255 8.56 0.28 -21.18
CA THR A 255 9.70 -0.13 -20.34
C THR A 255 10.28 -1.46 -20.78
N PHE A 256 9.53 -2.24 -21.56
CA PHE A 256 9.98 -3.53 -22.08
C PHE A 256 10.36 -3.42 -23.59
N ASP A 257 11.56 -3.92 -23.91
CA ASP A 257 12.03 -4.01 -25.30
C ASP A 257 11.49 -5.28 -25.97
N TYR A 258 10.59 -5.10 -26.94
CA TYR A 258 10.00 -6.21 -27.68
C TYR A 258 10.80 -6.63 -28.94
N GLU A 259 11.96 -6.03 -29.24
CA GLU A 259 12.74 -6.39 -30.44
C GLU A 259 13.20 -7.87 -30.40
N GLY A 260 13.51 -8.37 -29.22
CA GLY A 260 13.91 -9.77 -28.98
C GLY A 260 12.77 -10.78 -28.97
N VAL A 261 11.50 -10.35 -28.89
CA VAL A 261 10.35 -11.27 -28.75
C VAL A 261 9.96 -11.85 -30.11
N ARG A 262 10.42 -13.05 -30.41
CA ARG A 262 10.15 -13.76 -31.68
C ARG A 262 8.82 -14.52 -31.66
N THR A 263 8.42 -15.03 -30.52
CA THR A 263 7.17 -15.82 -30.35
C THR A 263 6.47 -15.43 -29.07
N THR A 264 5.13 -15.34 -29.14
CA THR A 264 4.34 -15.18 -27.92
C THR A 264 4.30 -16.50 -27.16
N LYS A 265 4.62 -16.43 -25.87
CA LYS A 265 4.54 -17.53 -24.92
C LYS A 265 3.45 -17.23 -23.92
N PHE A 266 2.77 -18.27 -23.48
CA PHE A 266 1.66 -18.20 -22.55
C PHE A 266 1.97 -19.05 -21.32
N MET A 267 1.55 -18.59 -20.16
CA MET A 267 1.70 -19.35 -18.92
C MET A 267 0.86 -20.63 -19.00
N PRO A 268 1.45 -21.80 -18.73
CA PRO A 268 0.69 -23.05 -18.64
C PRO A 268 -0.20 -23.10 -17.41
N ASP A 269 -1.24 -23.92 -17.47
CA ASP A 269 -2.19 -24.12 -16.38
C ASP A 269 -1.56 -24.54 -15.05
N ASP A 270 -0.66 -25.51 -15.10
CA ASP A 270 0.04 -26.04 -13.92
C ASP A 270 0.89 -24.96 -13.23
N THR A 271 1.51 -24.08 -14.03
CA THR A 271 2.25 -22.93 -13.53
C THR A 271 1.32 -21.95 -12.85
N PHE A 272 0.19 -21.62 -13.49
CA PHE A 272 -0.80 -20.72 -12.88
C PHE A 272 -1.42 -21.31 -11.60
N GLN A 273 -1.75 -22.61 -11.60
CA GLN A 273 -2.24 -23.29 -10.40
C GLN A 273 -1.23 -23.28 -9.26
N SER A 274 0.07 -23.40 -9.57
CA SER A 274 1.13 -23.23 -8.57
C SER A 274 1.20 -21.80 -8.05
N ALA A 275 1.05 -20.79 -8.93
CA ALA A 275 1.10 -19.38 -8.58
C ALA A 275 -0.04 -18.95 -7.63
N ILE A 276 -1.28 -19.38 -7.89
CA ILE A 276 -2.43 -18.99 -7.07
C ILE A 276 -2.38 -19.54 -5.64
N ARG A 277 -1.51 -20.50 -5.35
CA ARG A 277 -1.25 -20.97 -3.98
C ARG A 277 -0.53 -19.92 -3.11
N LEU A 278 0.03 -18.87 -3.71
CA LEU A 278 0.59 -17.71 -3.00
C LEU A 278 -0.51 -16.76 -2.48
N LEU A 279 -1.70 -16.77 -3.05
CA LEU A 279 -2.78 -15.81 -2.74
C LEU A 279 -3.10 -15.64 -1.25
N PRO A 280 -3.13 -16.69 -0.41
CA PRO A 280 -3.38 -16.52 1.02
C PRO A 280 -2.39 -15.59 1.73
N TYR A 281 -1.21 -15.39 1.15
CA TYR A 281 -0.09 -14.62 1.73
C TYR A 281 0.10 -13.24 1.10
N VAL A 282 -0.70 -12.89 0.08
CA VAL A 282 -0.56 -11.63 -0.69
C VAL A 282 -1.55 -10.60 -0.20
N THR A 283 -1.11 -9.35 -0.11
CA THR A 283 -1.96 -8.20 0.22
C THR A 283 -3.07 -7.99 -0.83
N GLU A 284 -4.24 -7.54 -0.37
CA GLU A 284 -5.39 -7.23 -1.22
C GLU A 284 -5.01 -6.32 -2.40
N GLY A 285 -5.48 -6.67 -3.60
CA GLY A 285 -5.27 -5.89 -4.83
C GLY A 285 -3.84 -5.94 -5.39
N ASN A 286 -2.99 -6.82 -4.92
CA ASN A 286 -1.57 -6.84 -5.30
C ASN A 286 -1.08 -8.17 -5.91
N PHE A 287 -1.99 -9.01 -6.42
CA PHE A 287 -1.63 -10.15 -7.25
C PHE A 287 -1.89 -9.79 -8.72
N TRP A 288 -0.84 -9.41 -9.43
CA TRP A 288 -0.91 -8.87 -10.78
C TRP A 288 -0.84 -9.97 -11.81
N LEU A 289 -1.89 -10.18 -12.58
CA LEU A 289 -1.89 -11.15 -13.69
C LEU A 289 -1.08 -10.65 -14.90
N SER A 290 -0.80 -9.35 -14.98
CA SER A 290 0.11 -8.75 -15.94
C SER A 290 0.73 -7.48 -15.36
N CYS A 291 2.06 -7.45 -15.32
CA CYS A 291 2.85 -6.32 -14.88
C CYS A 291 3.38 -5.50 -16.07
N LEU A 292 4.07 -6.16 -17.02
CA LEU A 292 4.75 -5.52 -18.14
C LEU A 292 4.04 -5.74 -19.49
N HIS A 293 3.28 -6.82 -19.63
CA HIS A 293 2.72 -7.27 -20.89
C HIS A 293 1.19 -7.11 -20.94
N GLU A 294 0.58 -7.42 -22.06
CA GLU A 294 -0.88 -7.29 -22.21
C GLU A 294 -1.60 -8.61 -21.90
N ALA A 295 -2.19 -8.72 -20.72
CA ALA A 295 -2.87 -9.92 -20.26
C ALA A 295 -3.97 -10.43 -21.22
N THR A 296 -4.67 -9.52 -21.92
CA THR A 296 -5.80 -9.88 -22.78
C THR A 296 -5.41 -10.65 -24.04
N ILE A 297 -4.12 -10.74 -24.35
CA ILE A 297 -3.68 -11.62 -25.45
C ILE A 297 -3.57 -13.09 -25.02
N HIS A 298 -3.55 -13.39 -23.70
CA HIS A 298 -3.62 -14.76 -23.21
C HIS A 298 -5.03 -15.32 -23.49
N PRO A 299 -5.15 -16.46 -24.20
CA PRO A 299 -6.45 -16.99 -24.60
C PRO A 299 -7.31 -17.41 -23.41
N GLU A 300 -6.68 -17.85 -22.30
CA GLU A 300 -7.31 -18.41 -21.12
C GLU A 300 -7.42 -17.41 -19.94
N LEU A 301 -7.22 -16.09 -20.17
CA LEU A 301 -7.22 -15.10 -19.09
C LEU A 301 -8.44 -15.19 -18.16
N LEU A 302 -9.65 -15.24 -18.74
CA LEU A 302 -10.87 -15.30 -17.95
C LEU A 302 -10.99 -16.63 -17.19
N ARG A 303 -10.58 -17.73 -17.82
CA ARG A 303 -10.52 -19.03 -17.15
C ARG A 303 -9.54 -19.02 -15.98
N PHE A 304 -8.39 -18.34 -16.12
CA PHE A 304 -7.45 -18.17 -15.02
C PHE A 304 -8.07 -17.40 -13.86
N ILE A 305 -8.82 -16.33 -14.13
CA ILE A 305 -9.56 -15.61 -13.10
C ILE A 305 -10.58 -16.54 -12.40
N ASP A 306 -11.26 -17.38 -13.16
CA ASP A 306 -12.25 -18.31 -12.61
C ASP A 306 -11.65 -19.47 -11.80
N LEU A 307 -10.39 -19.85 -12.08
CA LEU A 307 -9.65 -20.83 -11.26
C LEU A 307 -9.33 -20.31 -9.85
N VAL A 308 -9.30 -19.00 -9.66
CA VAL A 308 -9.04 -18.41 -8.34
C VAL A 308 -10.27 -18.56 -7.46
N PRO A 309 -10.11 -19.13 -6.23
CA PRO A 309 -11.17 -19.20 -5.24
C PRO A 309 -11.77 -17.82 -4.97
N ARG A 310 -13.09 -17.73 -4.80
CA ARG A 310 -13.79 -16.44 -4.67
C ARG A 310 -13.29 -15.58 -3.52
N GLU A 311 -12.91 -16.20 -2.41
CA GLU A 311 -12.36 -15.55 -1.22
C GLU A 311 -11.00 -14.87 -1.43
N TYR A 312 -10.31 -15.16 -2.55
CA TYR A 312 -9.02 -14.54 -2.90
C TYR A 312 -9.08 -13.67 -4.15
N ARG A 313 -10.25 -13.51 -4.79
CA ARG A 313 -10.37 -12.69 -6.00
C ARG A 313 -10.17 -11.21 -5.74
N ASP A 314 -10.40 -10.76 -4.50
CA ASP A 314 -10.07 -9.42 -4.02
C ASP A 314 -8.57 -9.10 -4.04
N ARG A 315 -7.71 -10.08 -4.29
CA ARG A 315 -6.26 -9.88 -4.44
C ARG A 315 -5.86 -9.65 -5.88
N LEU A 316 -6.70 -10.04 -6.84
CA LEU A 316 -6.39 -10.01 -8.27
C LEU A 316 -6.48 -8.60 -8.86
N MET A 317 -5.54 -8.31 -9.73
CA MET A 317 -5.58 -7.17 -10.64
C MET A 317 -4.81 -7.47 -11.92
N TYR A 318 -5.04 -6.72 -12.97
CA TYR A 318 -4.16 -6.64 -14.13
C TYR A 318 -4.25 -5.29 -14.83
N THR A 319 -3.23 -5.01 -15.63
CA THR A 319 -3.17 -3.83 -16.48
C THR A 319 -3.52 -4.18 -17.92
N THR A 320 -4.32 -3.34 -18.57
CA THR A 320 -4.69 -3.52 -19.98
C THR A 320 -4.68 -2.19 -20.74
N ASN A 321 -4.30 -2.26 -22.00
CA ASN A 321 -4.40 -1.15 -22.94
C ASN A 321 -5.77 -1.03 -23.61
N LEU A 322 -6.68 -1.98 -23.41
CA LEU A 322 -8.01 -2.09 -24.04
C LEU A 322 -8.01 -1.98 -25.59
N ALA A 323 -6.86 -2.14 -26.26
CA ALA A 323 -6.72 -1.93 -27.70
C ALA A 323 -6.91 -3.21 -28.54
N LYS A 324 -7.19 -4.35 -27.91
CA LYS A 324 -7.56 -5.59 -28.60
C LYS A 324 -9.07 -5.70 -28.65
N ARG A 325 -9.64 -6.04 -29.83
CA ARG A 325 -11.09 -6.31 -29.94
C ARG A 325 -11.48 -7.50 -29.06
N MET A 326 -12.40 -7.28 -28.15
CA MET A 326 -12.91 -8.30 -27.22
C MET A 326 -14.41 -8.48 -27.43
N PRO A 327 -14.92 -9.73 -27.28
CA PRO A 327 -16.36 -10.01 -27.36
C PRO A 327 -17.10 -9.43 -26.14
N ASP A 328 -18.40 -9.20 -26.27
CA ASP A 328 -19.22 -8.67 -25.16
C ASP A 328 -19.22 -9.60 -23.94
N ALA A 329 -19.17 -10.92 -24.17
CA ALA A 329 -19.08 -11.93 -23.11
C ALA A 329 -17.85 -11.75 -22.21
N TYR A 330 -16.72 -11.27 -22.77
CA TYR A 330 -15.53 -10.96 -21.99
C TYR A 330 -15.80 -9.89 -20.93
N PHE A 331 -16.46 -8.80 -21.32
CA PHE A 331 -16.76 -7.70 -20.41
C PHE A 331 -17.85 -8.11 -19.40
N ALA A 332 -18.86 -8.86 -19.82
CA ALA A 332 -19.87 -9.40 -18.92
C ALA A 332 -19.25 -10.27 -17.81
N GLN A 333 -18.30 -11.15 -18.15
CA GLN A 333 -17.59 -11.98 -17.16
C GLN A 333 -16.71 -11.15 -16.24
N LEU A 334 -16.09 -10.06 -16.72
CA LEU A 334 -15.37 -9.12 -15.86
C LEU A 334 -16.29 -8.45 -14.83
N GLY A 335 -17.52 -8.08 -15.21
CA GLY A 335 -18.51 -7.51 -14.29
C GLY A 335 -18.90 -8.43 -13.12
N GLU A 336 -18.64 -9.74 -13.26
CA GLU A 336 -18.92 -10.78 -12.26
C GLU A 336 -17.65 -11.37 -11.62
N SER A 337 -16.47 -10.82 -11.96
CA SER A 337 -15.19 -11.45 -11.64
C SER A 337 -14.83 -11.43 -10.15
N GLY A 338 -15.29 -10.43 -9.40
CA GLY A 338 -14.88 -10.21 -8.00
C GLY A 338 -13.44 -9.78 -7.83
N MET A 339 -12.76 -9.40 -8.91
CA MET A 339 -11.39 -8.87 -8.86
C MET A 339 -11.33 -7.54 -8.12
N HIS A 340 -10.20 -7.24 -7.48
CA HIS A 340 -10.03 -6.00 -6.75
C HIS A 340 -10.10 -4.78 -7.68
N HIS A 341 -9.29 -4.76 -8.75
CA HIS A 341 -9.29 -3.67 -9.70
C HIS A 341 -8.71 -4.04 -11.07
N LEU A 342 -8.97 -3.18 -12.02
CA LEU A 342 -8.44 -3.21 -13.37
C LEU A 342 -7.71 -1.90 -13.64
N ASN A 343 -6.44 -1.97 -14.03
CA ASN A 343 -5.69 -0.81 -14.50
C ASN A 343 -5.91 -0.61 -15.99
N ILE A 344 -6.40 0.56 -16.37
CA ILE A 344 -6.53 0.97 -17.77
C ILE A 344 -5.43 1.95 -18.10
N SER A 345 -4.59 1.59 -19.06
CA SER A 345 -3.52 2.45 -19.53
C SER A 345 -4.04 3.37 -20.66
N VAL A 346 -4.07 4.67 -20.42
CA VAL A 346 -4.54 5.66 -21.41
C VAL A 346 -3.85 7.01 -21.21
N GLU A 347 -3.19 7.53 -22.25
CA GLU A 347 -2.48 8.82 -22.16
C GLU A 347 -3.29 9.99 -22.70
N SER A 348 -4.26 9.73 -23.59
CA SER A 348 -5.05 10.78 -24.25
C SER A 348 -6.38 10.21 -24.75
N LEU A 349 -7.40 11.05 -24.85
CA LEU A 349 -8.65 10.75 -25.55
C LEU A 349 -8.75 11.46 -26.90
N GLN A 350 -7.68 12.12 -27.34
CA GLN A 350 -7.53 12.62 -28.72
C GLN A 350 -6.98 11.50 -29.60
N PRO A 351 -7.70 11.06 -30.66
CA PRO A 351 -7.31 9.89 -31.46
C PRO A 351 -5.87 9.94 -31.99
N GLU A 352 -5.44 11.10 -32.46
CA GLU A 352 -4.13 11.31 -33.07
C GLU A 352 -3.00 11.16 -32.02
N ILE A 353 -3.19 11.70 -30.80
CA ILE A 353 -2.23 11.59 -29.71
C ILE A 353 -2.21 10.16 -29.19
N TYR A 354 -3.40 9.57 -28.94
CA TYR A 354 -3.53 8.21 -28.46
C TYR A 354 -2.84 7.21 -29.39
N GLU A 355 -3.16 7.21 -30.71
CA GLU A 355 -2.61 6.25 -31.67
C GLU A 355 -1.10 6.45 -31.91
N ARG A 356 -0.59 7.67 -31.74
CA ARG A 356 0.84 7.98 -31.81
C ARG A 356 1.60 7.44 -30.61
N LEU A 357 1.10 7.68 -29.41
CA LEU A 357 1.71 7.21 -28.16
C LEU A 357 1.54 5.69 -27.99
N ARG A 358 0.38 5.16 -28.35
CA ARG A 358 0.05 3.74 -28.27
C ARG A 358 0.20 3.07 -29.65
N LYS A 359 1.42 3.06 -30.18
CA LYS A 359 1.71 2.56 -31.53
C LYS A 359 1.17 1.13 -31.74
N GLY A 360 0.28 0.99 -32.73
CA GLY A 360 -0.42 -0.24 -33.05
C GLY A 360 -1.87 -0.27 -32.53
N ALA A 361 -2.24 0.62 -31.63
CA ALA A 361 -3.63 0.78 -31.19
C ALA A 361 -4.49 1.48 -32.26
N ARG A 362 -5.81 1.28 -32.13
CA ARG A 362 -6.83 2.08 -32.82
C ARG A 362 -7.74 2.69 -31.78
N PHE A 363 -7.81 4.01 -31.70
CA PHE A 363 -8.60 4.72 -30.69
C PHE A 363 -10.05 4.27 -30.66
N ARG A 364 -10.65 4.02 -31.83
CA ARG A 364 -12.01 3.49 -31.93
C ARG A 364 -12.18 2.15 -31.20
N VAL A 365 -11.20 1.24 -31.27
CA VAL A 365 -11.26 -0.05 -30.57
C VAL A 365 -11.18 0.15 -29.07
N PHE A 366 -10.28 1.01 -28.60
CA PHE A 366 -10.21 1.41 -27.21
C PHE A 366 -11.56 1.97 -26.72
N GLN A 367 -12.12 2.92 -27.44
CA GLN A 367 -13.37 3.58 -27.08
C GLN A 367 -14.56 2.58 -27.03
N GLU A 368 -14.66 1.68 -28.01
CA GLU A 368 -15.68 0.62 -28.04
C GLU A 368 -15.54 -0.32 -26.83
N ASN A 369 -14.33 -0.79 -26.52
CA ASN A 369 -14.04 -1.66 -25.40
C ASN A 369 -14.26 -0.95 -24.05
N TRP A 370 -13.84 0.30 -23.94
CA TRP A 370 -14.03 1.09 -22.73
C TRP A 370 -15.52 1.27 -22.41
N ALA A 371 -16.34 1.62 -23.41
CA ALA A 371 -17.78 1.72 -23.23
C ALA A 371 -18.43 0.39 -22.77
N LYS A 372 -18.03 -0.74 -23.39
CA LYS A 372 -18.51 -2.07 -23.01
C LYS A 372 -18.10 -2.45 -21.60
N LEU A 373 -16.86 -2.16 -21.20
CA LEU A 373 -16.37 -2.39 -19.85
C LEU A 373 -17.19 -1.62 -18.81
N LEU A 374 -17.40 -0.33 -19.03
CA LEU A 374 -18.18 0.49 -18.11
C LEU A 374 -19.64 0.02 -18.00
N ASP A 375 -20.27 -0.36 -19.12
CA ASP A 375 -21.64 -0.90 -19.12
C ASP A 375 -21.70 -2.24 -18.37
N ALA A 376 -20.75 -3.13 -18.60
CA ALA A 376 -20.67 -4.43 -17.91
C ALA A 376 -20.41 -4.27 -16.40
N CYS A 377 -19.54 -3.34 -16.02
CA CYS A 377 -19.29 -3.07 -14.60
C CYS A 377 -20.50 -2.44 -13.89
N ARG A 378 -21.31 -1.63 -14.60
CA ARG A 378 -22.56 -1.09 -14.03
C ARG A 378 -23.64 -2.16 -13.87
N ALA A 379 -23.65 -3.15 -14.74
CA ALA A 379 -24.64 -4.23 -14.73
C ALA A 379 -24.24 -5.40 -13.83
N GLY A 380 -22.94 -5.60 -13.61
CA GLY A 380 -22.39 -6.75 -12.88
C GLY A 380 -22.61 -6.66 -11.37
N SER A 381 -22.64 -7.82 -10.71
CA SER A 381 -22.83 -7.94 -9.26
C SER A 381 -21.52 -7.86 -8.47
N ALA A 382 -20.38 -8.09 -9.12
CA ALA A 382 -19.05 -8.08 -8.50
C ALA A 382 -17.99 -7.47 -9.45
N PRO A 383 -18.16 -6.22 -9.90
CA PRO A 383 -17.25 -5.60 -10.84
C PRO A 383 -15.93 -5.21 -10.19
N PRO A 384 -14.80 -5.27 -10.93
CA PRO A 384 -13.55 -4.69 -10.49
C PRO A 384 -13.66 -3.16 -10.38
N ARG A 385 -12.96 -2.56 -9.44
CA ARG A 385 -12.74 -1.12 -9.43
C ARG A 385 -11.87 -0.73 -10.62
N ILE A 386 -12.05 0.48 -11.14
CA ILE A 386 -11.26 0.97 -12.26
C ILE A 386 -10.18 1.94 -11.76
N ARG A 387 -8.94 1.69 -12.15
CA ARG A 387 -7.81 2.60 -12.00
C ARG A 387 -7.30 2.99 -13.38
N TYR A 388 -7.12 4.30 -13.60
CA TYR A 388 -6.52 4.80 -14.84
C TYR A 388 -5.06 5.12 -14.59
N ASN A 389 -4.19 4.64 -15.48
CA ASN A 389 -2.75 4.93 -15.48
C ASN A 389 -2.40 5.77 -16.70
N MET A 390 -1.84 6.95 -16.47
CA MET A 390 -1.39 7.88 -17.51
C MET A 390 0.09 8.17 -17.37
N MET A 391 0.83 8.05 -18.47
CA MET A 391 2.16 8.64 -18.59
C MET A 391 2.03 10.08 -19.05
N ALA A 392 2.71 11.01 -18.37
CA ALA A 392 2.68 12.43 -18.73
C ALA A 392 3.76 12.78 -19.75
N TYR A 393 3.35 13.37 -20.86
CA TYR A 393 4.18 13.79 -21.99
C TYR A 393 3.80 15.19 -22.44
N ARG A 394 4.68 15.86 -23.20
CA ARG A 394 4.37 17.20 -23.75
C ARG A 394 3.09 17.21 -24.57
N SER A 395 2.85 16.17 -25.34
CA SER A 395 1.70 16.08 -26.22
C SER A 395 0.36 15.93 -25.49
N ASN A 396 0.33 15.40 -24.26
CA ASN A 396 -0.91 15.26 -23.47
C ASN A 396 -0.95 16.13 -22.22
N LEU A 397 0.10 16.89 -21.90
CA LEU A 397 0.24 17.63 -20.64
C LEU A 397 -1.01 18.45 -20.29
N HIS A 398 -1.48 19.25 -21.23
CA HIS A 398 -2.62 20.14 -20.99
C HIS A 398 -3.98 19.43 -21.01
N GLU A 399 -4.04 18.20 -21.48
CA GLU A 399 -5.24 17.35 -21.44
C GLU A 399 -5.41 16.66 -20.08
N ILE A 400 -4.29 16.35 -19.39
CA ILE A 400 -4.28 15.54 -18.16
C ILE A 400 -5.24 16.06 -17.09
N PRO A 401 -5.28 17.35 -16.69
CA PRO A 401 -6.22 17.79 -15.66
C PRO A 401 -7.67 17.49 -16.03
N GLY A 402 -8.07 17.75 -17.27
CA GLY A 402 -9.42 17.43 -17.75
C GLY A 402 -9.73 15.93 -17.79
N LEU A 403 -8.74 15.10 -18.11
CA LEU A 403 -8.87 13.64 -18.07
C LEU A 403 -9.03 13.13 -16.64
N VAL A 404 -8.27 13.67 -15.69
CA VAL A 404 -8.41 13.32 -14.28
C VAL A 404 -9.82 13.60 -13.79
N GLU A 405 -10.36 14.80 -14.07
CA GLU A 405 -11.73 15.15 -13.73
C GLU A 405 -12.75 14.21 -14.36
N LEU A 406 -12.58 13.89 -15.65
CA LEU A 406 -13.44 12.97 -16.38
C LEU A 406 -13.45 11.58 -15.74
N PHE A 407 -12.28 11.03 -15.46
CA PHE A 407 -12.16 9.67 -14.90
C PHE A 407 -12.69 9.59 -13.46
N LEU A 408 -12.48 10.64 -12.65
CA LEU A 408 -13.02 10.70 -11.30
C LEU A 408 -14.53 10.86 -11.26
N ALA A 409 -15.13 11.47 -12.28
CA ALA A 409 -16.59 11.59 -12.42
C ALA A 409 -17.24 10.22 -12.72
N GLU A 410 -16.50 9.23 -13.24
CA GLU A 410 -17.01 7.88 -13.47
C GLU A 410 -17.15 7.15 -12.13
N LYS A 411 -18.37 6.64 -11.83
CA LYS A 411 -18.68 6.01 -10.54
C LYS A 411 -17.83 4.78 -10.22
N LEU A 412 -17.27 4.13 -11.24
CA LEU A 412 -16.43 2.95 -11.11
C LEU A 412 -14.94 3.30 -10.97
N ALA A 413 -14.54 4.55 -11.24
CA ALA A 413 -13.17 4.99 -11.05
C ALA A 413 -12.83 5.03 -9.56
N TRP A 414 -11.84 4.24 -9.20
CA TRP A 414 -11.29 4.20 -7.85
C TRP A 414 -10.14 5.18 -7.70
N GLN A 415 -9.22 5.20 -8.68
CA GLN A 415 -8.01 5.99 -8.61
C GLN A 415 -7.54 6.38 -10.02
N VAL A 416 -6.86 7.51 -10.12
CA VAL A 416 -6.11 7.93 -11.32
C VAL A 416 -4.66 8.09 -10.92
N GLU A 417 -3.74 7.42 -11.62
CA GLU A 417 -2.31 7.62 -11.48
C GLU A 417 -1.77 8.37 -12.69
N VAL A 418 -1.08 9.47 -12.44
CA VAL A 418 -0.31 10.22 -13.43
C VAL A 418 1.16 10.08 -13.08
N ARG A 419 2.00 9.66 -14.01
CA ARG A 419 3.39 9.39 -13.71
C ARG A 419 4.35 9.69 -14.85
N TYR A 420 5.63 9.79 -14.51
CA TYR A 420 6.70 9.82 -15.51
C TYR A 420 6.95 8.42 -16.09
N THR A 421 7.58 8.36 -17.26
CA THR A 421 8.07 7.12 -17.88
C THR A 421 9.47 6.80 -17.38
N PHE A 422 9.71 5.53 -17.06
CA PHE A 422 11.07 5.05 -16.81
C PHE A 422 11.91 5.23 -18.08
N ASP A 423 13.12 5.75 -17.91
CA ASP A 423 14.01 6.02 -19.03
C ASP A 423 14.86 4.78 -19.34
N GLU A 424 14.39 3.98 -20.28
CA GLU A 424 15.03 2.75 -20.69
C GLU A 424 15.94 2.98 -21.93
N PRO A 425 17.09 2.28 -22.06
CA PRO A 425 18.07 2.51 -23.14
C PRO A 425 17.50 2.40 -24.56
N HIS A 426 16.51 1.52 -24.76
CA HIS A 426 15.89 1.28 -26.08
C HIS A 426 14.87 2.36 -26.49
N ILE A 427 14.46 3.25 -25.58
CA ILE A 427 13.55 4.34 -25.92
C ILE A 427 14.28 5.31 -26.88
N PRO A 428 13.68 5.66 -28.03
CA PRO A 428 14.34 6.52 -29.01
C PRO A 428 14.63 7.93 -28.46
N ASP A 429 15.83 8.46 -28.74
CA ASP A 429 16.19 9.84 -28.36
C ASP A 429 15.25 10.89 -28.95
N SER A 430 14.72 10.64 -30.15
CA SER A 430 13.73 11.52 -30.77
C SER A 430 12.46 11.60 -29.92
N PHE A 431 12.01 10.48 -29.33
CA PHE A 431 10.86 10.44 -28.43
C PHE A 431 11.16 11.21 -27.14
N ARG A 432 12.31 10.97 -26.50
CA ARG A 432 12.73 11.70 -25.29
C ARG A 432 12.71 13.21 -25.52
N LYS A 433 13.35 13.67 -26.60
CA LYS A 433 13.44 15.12 -26.95
C LYS A 433 12.09 15.75 -27.25
N SER A 434 11.15 15.02 -27.85
CA SER A 434 9.84 15.55 -28.21
C SER A 434 8.81 15.47 -27.10
N GLU A 435 8.89 14.45 -26.23
CA GLU A 435 7.78 14.10 -25.35
C GLU A 435 8.09 14.23 -23.85
N TYR A 436 9.35 14.10 -23.40
CA TYR A 436 9.63 14.20 -21.98
C TYR A 436 9.43 15.63 -21.46
N LEU A 437 8.83 15.70 -20.27
CA LEU A 437 8.51 16.94 -19.58
C LEU A 437 9.75 17.55 -18.92
N ALA A 438 9.86 18.88 -18.96
CA ALA A 438 10.81 19.64 -18.18
C ALA A 438 10.29 19.88 -16.74
N ASP A 439 11.15 20.35 -15.85
CA ASP A 439 10.79 20.66 -14.46
C ASP A 439 9.62 21.63 -14.35
N ALA A 440 9.57 22.64 -15.20
CA ALA A 440 8.48 23.60 -15.23
C ALA A 440 7.13 22.95 -15.58
N ASP A 441 7.14 21.95 -16.46
CA ASP A 441 5.94 21.20 -16.85
C ASP A 441 5.43 20.36 -15.68
N TRP A 442 6.34 19.69 -14.95
CA TRP A 442 6.00 18.92 -13.74
C TRP A 442 5.46 19.81 -12.63
N THR A 443 6.10 20.97 -12.39
CA THR A 443 5.64 21.94 -11.39
C THR A 443 4.24 22.45 -11.75
N TRP A 444 3.99 22.74 -13.03
CA TRP A 444 2.67 23.15 -13.52
C TRP A 444 1.64 22.04 -13.28
N LEU A 445 1.96 20.79 -13.64
CA LEU A 445 1.05 19.65 -13.50
C LEU A 445 0.72 19.37 -12.03
N GLU A 446 1.72 19.44 -11.16
CA GLU A 446 1.53 19.30 -9.71
C GLU A 446 0.57 20.36 -9.16
N ALA A 447 0.74 21.62 -9.58
CA ALA A 447 -0.18 22.71 -9.19
C ALA A 447 -1.60 22.48 -9.69
N GLN A 448 -1.77 21.93 -10.92
CA GLN A 448 -3.10 21.64 -11.47
C GLN A 448 -3.81 20.51 -10.70
N LEU A 449 -3.07 19.54 -10.17
CA LEU A 449 -3.64 18.36 -9.51
C LEU A 449 -3.68 18.46 -7.97
N ALA A 450 -3.09 19.49 -7.38
CA ALA A 450 -2.92 19.65 -5.92
C ALA A 450 -4.23 19.72 -5.12
N HIS A 451 -5.35 20.05 -5.78
CA HIS A 451 -6.66 20.15 -5.13
C HIS A 451 -7.38 18.81 -4.97
N HIS A 452 -6.88 17.74 -5.57
CA HIS A 452 -7.46 16.41 -5.47
C HIS A 452 -7.01 15.66 -4.20
N ASP A 453 -7.86 14.75 -3.75
CA ASP A 453 -7.49 13.78 -2.71
C ASP A 453 -6.31 12.91 -3.20
N PRO A 454 -5.15 12.91 -2.51
CA PRO A 454 -3.97 12.13 -2.91
C PRO A 454 -4.20 10.61 -2.91
N LYS A 455 -5.27 10.13 -2.28
CA LYS A 455 -5.69 8.73 -2.37
C LYS A 455 -6.43 8.43 -3.67
N ARG A 456 -7.01 9.45 -4.30
CA ARG A 456 -7.77 9.32 -5.54
C ARG A 456 -6.94 9.71 -6.76
N VAL A 457 -6.03 10.68 -6.61
CA VAL A 457 -5.12 11.12 -7.67
C VAL A 457 -3.68 10.98 -7.17
N VAL A 458 -2.96 10.04 -7.76
CA VAL A 458 -1.56 9.77 -7.43
C VAL A 458 -0.68 10.40 -8.51
N LEU A 459 0.10 11.41 -8.15
CA LEU A 459 1.11 11.98 -9.02
C LEU A 459 2.49 11.44 -8.64
N VAL A 460 3.08 10.64 -9.54
CA VAL A 460 4.43 10.08 -9.38
C VAL A 460 5.41 10.92 -10.17
N LEU A 461 6.15 11.77 -9.47
CA LEU A 461 7.15 12.66 -10.05
C LEU A 461 8.46 11.92 -10.36
N PRO A 462 9.20 12.32 -11.39
CA PRO A 462 10.55 11.80 -11.61
C PRO A 462 11.45 12.17 -10.41
N PRO A 463 12.48 11.33 -10.10
CA PRO A 463 13.47 11.65 -9.08
C PRO A 463 14.16 13.00 -9.35
N PRO A 464 14.58 13.75 -8.32
CA PRO A 464 15.16 15.08 -8.48
C PRO A 464 16.32 15.15 -9.47
N GLU A 465 17.20 14.13 -9.49
CA GLU A 465 18.33 14.03 -10.41
C GLU A 465 17.92 13.84 -11.88
N LYS A 466 16.69 13.41 -12.14
CA LYS A 466 16.11 13.27 -13.49
C LYS A 466 15.24 14.46 -13.90
N ARG A 467 15.10 15.46 -13.03
CA ARG A 467 14.31 16.67 -13.30
C ARG A 467 15.12 17.81 -13.91
N THR A 468 16.45 17.76 -13.83
CA THR A 468 17.31 18.80 -14.38
C THR A 468 17.47 18.65 -15.90
N GLU A 469 17.46 19.80 -16.61
CA GLU A 469 17.62 19.86 -18.05
C GLU A 469 18.84 19.08 -18.52
N THR A 470 18.61 18.18 -19.47
CA THR A 470 19.59 17.56 -20.37
C THR A 470 21.00 17.37 -19.80
N VAL A 471 21.17 16.42 -18.90
CA VAL A 471 22.49 15.84 -18.66
C VAL A 471 22.76 14.88 -19.81
N PRO A 472 23.85 15.04 -20.59
CA PRO A 472 24.27 14.02 -21.54
C PRO A 472 24.58 12.76 -20.73
N ILE A 473 23.89 11.67 -21.06
CA ILE A 473 24.12 10.37 -20.42
C ILE A 473 25.49 9.87 -20.88
N ASN A 474 26.53 10.28 -20.18
CA ASN A 474 27.82 9.65 -20.26
C ASN A 474 27.77 8.47 -19.26
N ARG A 475 27.29 7.35 -19.70
CA ARG A 475 27.36 6.10 -18.94
C ARG A 475 28.75 5.52 -19.12
N ASP A 476 29.67 5.92 -18.27
CA ASP A 476 30.79 5.05 -17.97
C ASP A 476 30.21 3.81 -17.23
N PRO A 477 30.51 2.60 -17.70
CA PRO A 477 30.05 1.40 -17.01
C PRO A 477 30.56 1.45 -15.56
N ALA A 478 29.66 1.21 -14.62
CA ALA A 478 30.04 1.12 -13.21
C ALA A 478 31.24 0.18 -13.06
N PRO A 479 32.24 0.51 -12.25
CA PRO A 479 33.41 -0.35 -12.06
C PRO A 479 32.94 -1.73 -11.61
N VAL A 480 33.32 -2.75 -12.38
CA VAL A 480 33.09 -4.15 -12.05
C VAL A 480 33.78 -4.41 -10.71
N PRO A 481 33.07 -4.87 -9.66
CA PRO A 481 33.70 -5.20 -8.39
C PRO A 481 34.79 -6.25 -8.61
N ALA A 482 35.94 -6.09 -7.94
CA ALA A 482 37.03 -7.04 -7.99
C ALA A 482 36.53 -8.43 -7.55
N ALA A 483 36.83 -9.45 -8.36
CA ALA A 483 36.27 -10.79 -8.29
C ALA A 483 36.66 -11.64 -7.05
N ASP A 484 37.44 -11.13 -6.11
CA ASP A 484 38.05 -11.89 -5.02
C ASP A 484 37.69 -11.52 -3.58
N ALA A 485 36.64 -10.67 -3.36
CA ALA A 485 36.13 -10.47 -2.03
C ALA A 485 34.99 -11.48 -1.74
N PRO A 486 35.00 -12.21 -0.59
CA PRO A 486 33.87 -13.03 -0.21
C PRO A 486 32.62 -12.15 -0.16
N ALA A 487 31.58 -12.56 -0.88
CA ALA A 487 30.31 -11.82 -0.87
C ALA A 487 29.85 -11.62 0.58
N PRO A 488 29.50 -10.40 0.99
CA PRO A 488 28.94 -10.19 2.32
C PRO A 488 27.71 -11.08 2.50
N PRO A 489 27.44 -11.59 3.70
CA PRO A 489 26.26 -12.41 3.95
C PRO A 489 25.04 -11.62 3.47
N LYS A 490 24.18 -12.29 2.67
CA LYS A 490 22.95 -11.67 2.19
C LYS A 490 22.18 -11.12 3.40
N PRO A 491 21.79 -9.85 3.40
CA PRO A 491 20.97 -9.32 4.48
C PRO A 491 19.68 -10.14 4.60
N ARG A 492 19.22 -10.35 5.83
CA ARG A 492 17.92 -11.01 6.02
C ARG A 492 16.84 -10.22 5.29
N PRO A 493 15.86 -10.89 4.66
CA PRO A 493 14.79 -10.19 3.97
C PRO A 493 14.11 -9.21 4.92
N SER A 494 13.96 -7.96 4.49
CA SER A 494 13.06 -7.04 5.16
C SER A 494 11.63 -7.35 4.73
N TYR A 495 10.73 -7.41 5.70
CA TYR A 495 9.30 -7.51 5.45
C TYR A 495 8.75 -6.13 5.03
N PRO A 496 7.83 -6.01 4.04
CA PRO A 496 7.21 -7.09 3.26
C PRO A 496 8.04 -7.55 2.06
N LEU A 497 7.74 -8.78 1.57
CA LEU A 497 8.36 -9.37 0.39
C LEU A 497 7.65 -8.92 -0.90
N GLY A 498 8.42 -8.68 -1.95
CA GLY A 498 7.95 -8.60 -3.33
C GLY A 498 8.28 -9.86 -4.11
N MET A 499 7.47 -10.20 -5.11
CA MET A 499 7.71 -11.34 -5.98
C MET A 499 7.52 -10.96 -7.45
N ARG A 500 8.47 -11.39 -8.29
CA ARG A 500 8.36 -11.35 -9.75
C ARG A 500 8.17 -12.76 -10.26
N LEU A 501 7.11 -13.01 -11.04
CA LEU A 501 6.79 -14.32 -11.58
C LEU A 501 6.56 -14.23 -13.09
N ASP A 502 7.38 -14.93 -13.86
CA ASP A 502 7.28 -14.94 -15.31
C ASP A 502 6.41 -16.12 -15.81
N TRP A 503 6.01 -16.03 -17.08
CA TRP A 503 5.11 -16.99 -17.75
C TRP A 503 5.60 -18.45 -17.71
N ASP A 504 6.89 -18.69 -17.58
CA ASP A 504 7.52 -20.03 -17.52
C ASP A 504 7.63 -20.58 -16.09
N GLY A 505 7.15 -19.82 -15.11
CA GLY A 505 7.22 -20.18 -13.70
C GLY A 505 8.47 -19.71 -12.97
N SER A 506 9.38 -19.00 -13.65
CA SER A 506 10.54 -18.38 -13.00
C SER A 506 10.07 -17.36 -11.97
N LEU A 507 10.45 -17.57 -10.71
CA LEU A 507 10.07 -16.75 -9.57
C LEU A 507 11.30 -16.14 -8.92
N THR A 508 11.32 -14.81 -8.83
CA THR A 508 12.30 -14.06 -8.05
C THR A 508 11.62 -13.48 -6.83
N VAL A 509 12.15 -13.71 -5.64
CA VAL A 509 11.68 -13.13 -4.38
C VAL A 509 12.67 -12.08 -3.93
N TYR A 510 12.16 -10.90 -3.60
CA TYR A 510 12.98 -9.75 -3.21
C TYR A 510 12.33 -8.95 -2.08
N SER A 511 13.12 -8.09 -1.46
CA SER A 511 12.62 -7.00 -0.62
C SER A 511 13.01 -5.66 -1.21
N GLU A 512 12.24 -4.64 -0.90
CA GLU A 512 12.45 -3.27 -1.33
C GLU A 512 12.81 -2.41 -0.12
N ALA A 513 13.78 -1.53 -0.29
CA ALA A 513 14.14 -0.52 0.68
C ALA A 513 14.43 0.81 -0.03
N ILE A 514 14.17 1.91 0.63
CA ILE A 514 14.59 3.21 0.13
C ILE A 514 16.02 3.45 0.60
N GLY A 515 16.94 3.60 -0.34
CA GLY A 515 18.33 3.91 -0.07
C GLY A 515 18.52 5.32 0.51
N PRO A 516 19.73 5.62 1.00
CA PRO A 516 20.06 6.95 1.52
C PRO A 516 19.92 8.08 0.49
N ASP A 517 19.98 7.74 -0.79
CA ASP A 517 19.82 8.60 -1.95
C ASP A 517 18.35 8.72 -2.42
N GLY A 518 17.42 8.11 -1.70
CA GLY A 518 16.00 8.09 -2.07
C GLY A 518 15.63 7.10 -3.17
N ASN A 519 16.59 6.34 -3.71
CA ASN A 519 16.34 5.34 -4.74
C ASN A 519 15.81 4.03 -4.14
N LEU A 520 14.94 3.35 -4.89
CA LEU A 520 14.42 2.04 -4.52
C LEU A 520 15.53 0.98 -4.73
N LEU A 521 15.92 0.33 -3.64
CA LEU A 521 16.89 -0.76 -3.63
C LEU A 521 16.14 -2.09 -3.60
N HIS A 522 16.43 -2.95 -4.55
CA HIS A 522 15.94 -4.33 -4.59
C HIS A 522 17.02 -5.27 -4.08
N THR A 523 16.67 -6.10 -3.10
CA THR A 523 17.55 -7.18 -2.62
C THR A 523 16.91 -8.51 -2.95
N ASN A 524 17.50 -9.26 -3.89
CA ASN A 524 17.04 -10.60 -4.26
C ASN A 524 17.40 -11.60 -3.18
N HIS A 525 16.41 -12.37 -2.72
CA HIS A 525 16.57 -13.39 -1.68
C HIS A 525 16.54 -14.80 -2.24
N ALA A 526 15.70 -15.07 -3.24
CA ALA A 526 15.60 -16.37 -3.89
C ALA A 526 15.25 -16.23 -5.36
N GLU A 527 15.79 -17.17 -6.16
CA GLU A 527 15.41 -17.42 -7.56
C GLU A 527 15.09 -18.91 -7.68
N LEU A 528 13.88 -19.24 -8.10
CA LEU A 528 13.39 -20.62 -8.16
C LEU A 528 12.29 -20.75 -9.22
N ASN A 529 11.74 -21.95 -9.40
CA ASN A 529 10.54 -22.12 -10.21
C ASN A 529 9.34 -22.37 -9.30
N ILE A 530 8.23 -21.65 -9.52
CA ILE A 530 7.03 -21.75 -8.69
C ILE A 530 6.43 -23.16 -8.65
N ARG A 531 6.63 -23.94 -9.70
CA ARG A 531 6.18 -25.35 -9.79
C ARG A 531 6.93 -26.28 -8.83
N ASP A 532 8.16 -25.90 -8.45
CA ASP A 532 8.99 -26.67 -7.52
C ASP A 532 8.67 -26.35 -6.05
N VAL A 533 7.83 -25.34 -5.81
CA VAL A 533 7.41 -24.93 -4.46
C VAL A 533 6.32 -25.89 -3.95
N ALA A 534 6.71 -26.80 -3.09
CA ALA A 534 5.81 -27.79 -2.51
C ALA A 534 4.74 -27.13 -1.60
N ASP A 535 5.14 -26.17 -0.76
CA ASP A 535 4.26 -25.39 0.14
C ASP A 535 4.71 -23.92 0.16
N PRO A 536 3.92 -22.99 -0.42
CA PRO A 536 4.23 -21.56 -0.37
C PRO A 536 4.34 -20.99 1.05
N GLY A 537 3.58 -21.52 2.01
CA GLY A 537 3.67 -21.10 3.40
C GLY A 537 5.02 -21.43 4.03
N VAL A 538 5.58 -22.59 3.70
CA VAL A 538 6.94 -22.98 4.11
C VAL A 538 7.98 -22.09 3.44
N LEU A 539 7.87 -21.85 2.13
CA LEU A 539 8.77 -20.94 1.42
C LEU A 539 8.80 -19.56 2.07
N VAL A 540 7.63 -18.97 2.32
CA VAL A 540 7.54 -17.65 2.94
C VAL A 540 8.11 -17.66 4.35
N ALA A 541 7.82 -18.71 5.15
CA ALA A 541 8.36 -18.86 6.49
C ALA A 541 9.89 -18.95 6.49
N ASP A 542 10.46 -19.74 5.59
CA ASP A 542 11.92 -19.92 5.48
C ASP A 542 12.62 -18.64 5.03
N LEU A 543 12.00 -17.86 4.16
CA LEU A 543 12.55 -16.57 3.73
C LEU A 543 12.53 -15.51 4.85
N LEU A 544 11.60 -15.60 5.79
CA LEU A 544 11.47 -14.64 6.89
C LEU A 544 12.24 -15.04 8.16
N ARG A 545 12.74 -16.28 8.24
CA ARG A 545 13.64 -16.76 9.31
C ARG A 545 15.07 -16.30 9.08
#